data_8877e690aed3eff9d066a6122c45c218
#
_entry.id   8877e690aed3eff9d066a6122c45c218
#
_cell.length_a   1.000
_cell.length_b   1.000
_cell.length_c   1.000
_cell.angle_alpha   90.00
_cell.angle_beta   90.00
_cell.angle_gamma   90.00
#
_symmetry.space_group_name_H-M   'P 1'
#
loop_
_entity.id
_entity.type
_entity.pdbx_description
1 polymer ?
#
loop_
_entity_poly.entity_id
_entity_poly.type
_entity_poly.pdbx_seq_one_letter_code
_entity_poly.pdbx_strand_id
1 'polypeptide(L)'
;MGRAEAAGLEVIVRRPPQKVGLRDTPLLFLHGAYAAAWCWDEHFLAYFAERGHACYALSFSGHGGSPGRERLDSFGIDHYVRDVATAAEQLPAPPVLIGHSMGGMVAQKYLESHEAAGLVLMASVPPQGLWAAALGLAFQKPGLMNDLNRLLAGGQVALDALRTAMFSQ
;
A
#
# COMPACT_ATOMS: atom_id res chain seq x y z
N MET A 1 12.98 16.25 4.02
CA MET A 1 11.91 15.70 3.16
C MET A 1 12.52 15.48 1.78
N GLY A 2 12.65 14.23 1.37
CA GLY A 2 13.16 13.88 0.05
C GLY A 2 12.08 13.13 -0.72
N ARG A 3 11.85 13.48 -1.98
CA ARG A 3 11.24 12.60 -2.97
C ARG A 3 12.39 11.97 -3.74
N ALA A 4 12.38 10.67 -3.90
CA ALA A 4 13.27 9.92 -4.77
C ALA A 4 12.43 9.31 -5.90
N GLU A 5 13.05 9.09 -7.03
CA GLU A 5 12.45 8.34 -8.13
C GLU A 5 13.17 7.00 -8.24
N ALA A 6 12.43 5.91 -8.16
CA ALA A 6 12.92 4.58 -8.47
C ALA A 6 12.45 4.23 -9.89
N ALA A 7 13.32 4.38 -10.89
CA ALA A 7 13.00 4.14 -12.31
C ALA A 7 11.70 4.83 -12.79
N GLY A 8 11.49 6.09 -12.36
CA GLY A 8 10.31 6.89 -12.68
C GLY A 8 9.13 6.73 -11.71
N LEU A 9 9.19 5.81 -10.73
CA LEU A 9 8.16 5.69 -9.69
C LEU A 9 8.40 6.71 -8.57
N GLU A 10 7.32 7.30 -8.06
CA GLU A 10 7.38 8.18 -6.89
C GLU A 10 7.65 7.36 -5.62
N VAL A 11 8.71 7.76 -4.89
CA VAL A 11 9.01 7.23 -3.55
C VAL A 11 9.20 8.39 -2.59
N ILE A 12 8.38 8.45 -1.55
CA ILE A 12 8.57 9.41 -0.45
C ILE A 12 9.56 8.80 0.55
N VAL A 13 10.59 9.57 0.92
CA VAL A 13 11.67 9.09 1.78
C VAL A 13 11.74 9.93 3.06
N ARG A 14 11.79 9.25 4.22
CA ARG A 14 12.13 9.83 5.52
C ARG A 14 13.32 9.10 6.12
N ARG A 15 14.37 9.83 6.42
CA ARG A 15 15.58 9.30 7.07
C ARG A 15 15.62 9.70 8.54
N PRO A 16 16.24 8.91 9.41
CA PRO A 16 16.46 9.27 10.79
C PRO A 16 17.20 10.62 10.91
N PRO A 17 16.86 11.42 11.94
CA PRO A 17 17.67 12.57 12.31
C PRO A 17 19.11 12.16 12.65
N GLN A 18 20.10 13.00 12.36
CA GLN A 18 21.53 12.68 12.59
C GLN A 18 21.86 12.23 14.02
N LYS A 19 21.12 12.70 15.01
CA LYS A 19 21.28 12.35 16.43
C LYS A 19 20.72 10.97 16.80
N VAL A 20 19.99 10.33 15.90
CA VAL A 20 19.41 9.00 16.09
C VAL A 20 20.20 8.03 15.22
N GLY A 21 20.68 6.93 15.83
CA GLY A 21 21.39 5.89 15.09
C GLY A 21 20.52 5.29 13.99
N LEU A 22 21.10 5.10 12.80
CA LEU A 22 20.43 4.42 11.69
C LEU A 22 20.37 2.91 11.97
N ARG A 23 19.21 2.32 11.80
CA ARG A 23 19.02 0.87 11.78
C ARG A 23 19.28 0.33 10.38
N ASP A 24 19.90 -0.84 10.27
CA ASP A 24 20.33 -1.40 8.98
C ASP A 24 19.17 -1.80 8.07
N THR A 25 18.04 -2.20 8.65
CA THR A 25 16.90 -2.68 7.88
C THR A 25 15.95 -1.53 7.52
N PRO A 26 15.77 -1.21 6.22
CA PRO A 26 14.84 -0.21 5.76
C PRO A 26 13.39 -0.69 5.85
N LEU A 27 12.45 0.25 5.94
CA LEU A 27 11.01 -0.02 5.89
C LEU A 27 10.45 0.46 4.56
N LEU A 28 9.75 -0.42 3.84
CA LEU A 28 9.08 -0.08 2.58
C LEU A 28 7.55 -0.20 2.75
N PHE A 29 6.87 0.93 2.63
CA PHE A 29 5.43 1.06 2.81
C PHE A 29 4.68 1.00 1.48
N LEU A 30 3.65 0.16 1.40
CA LEU A 30 2.87 -0.14 0.23
C LEU A 30 1.39 0.20 0.49
N HIS A 31 0.85 1.16 -0.26
CA HIS A 31 -0.49 1.69 -0.05
C HIS A 31 -1.60 0.77 -0.59
N GLY A 32 -2.84 1.00 -0.16
CA GLY A 32 -4.04 0.36 -0.68
C GLY A 32 -4.53 1.01 -1.99
N ALA A 33 -5.58 0.42 -2.59
CA ALA A 33 -6.27 1.04 -3.73
C ALA A 33 -6.76 2.45 -3.37
N TYR A 34 -6.81 3.34 -4.37
CA TYR A 34 -7.26 4.74 -4.25
C TYR A 34 -6.40 5.64 -3.34
N ALA A 35 -5.22 5.17 -2.90
CA ALA A 35 -4.25 5.92 -2.13
C ALA A 35 -2.93 6.08 -2.92
N ALA A 36 -1.90 6.64 -2.28
CA ALA A 36 -0.54 6.73 -2.79
C ALA A 36 0.43 6.87 -1.61
N ALA A 37 1.72 7.02 -1.87
CA ALA A 37 2.75 7.13 -0.83
C ALA A 37 2.46 8.20 0.23
N TRP A 38 1.76 9.28 -0.12
CA TRP A 38 1.42 10.38 0.77
C TRP A 38 0.66 9.93 2.04
N CYS A 39 -0.18 8.88 1.95
CA CYS A 39 -0.96 8.42 3.10
C CYS A 39 -0.10 7.91 4.26
N TRP A 40 1.11 7.46 3.96
CA TRP A 40 2.10 7.03 4.95
C TRP A 40 2.89 8.20 5.53
N ASP A 41 3.02 9.29 4.76
CA ASP A 41 3.82 10.45 5.14
C ASP A 41 3.17 11.32 6.23
N GLU A 42 1.85 11.23 6.37
CA GLU A 42 1.10 11.98 7.40
C GLU A 42 1.58 11.65 8.82
N HIS A 43 1.86 10.38 9.11
CA HIS A 43 2.22 9.94 10.47
C HIS A 43 3.31 8.87 10.51
N PHE A 44 3.17 7.80 9.71
CA PHE A 44 3.98 6.59 9.84
C PHE A 44 5.46 6.84 9.55
N LEU A 45 5.79 7.48 8.44
CA LEU A 45 7.18 7.66 8.03
C LEU A 45 7.95 8.48 9.07
N ALA A 46 7.37 9.57 9.59
CA ALA A 46 7.98 10.40 10.61
C ALA A 46 8.20 9.60 11.91
N TYR A 47 7.17 8.88 12.35
CA TYR A 47 7.22 8.07 13.58
C TYR A 47 8.37 7.06 13.58
N PHE A 48 8.54 6.31 12.49
CA PHE A 48 9.58 5.29 12.39
C PHE A 48 10.97 5.91 12.12
N ALA A 49 11.04 7.00 11.36
CA ALA A 49 12.31 7.72 11.14
C ALA A 49 12.87 8.27 12.45
N GLU A 50 12.05 8.84 13.32
CA GLU A 50 12.47 9.29 14.66
C GLU A 50 13.00 8.15 15.55
N ARG A 51 12.71 6.89 15.20
CA ARG A 51 13.15 5.68 15.89
C ARG A 51 14.30 4.95 15.20
N GLY A 52 14.93 5.61 14.22
CA GLY A 52 16.14 5.13 13.57
C GLY A 52 15.92 4.34 12.28
N HIS A 53 14.70 4.21 11.78
CA HIS A 53 14.45 3.51 10.54
C HIS A 53 14.50 4.43 9.31
N ALA A 54 15.23 4.04 8.27
CA ALA A 54 15.07 4.62 6.95
C ALA A 54 13.73 4.14 6.36
N CYS A 55 12.81 5.07 6.09
CA CYS A 55 11.46 4.78 5.64
C CYS A 55 11.25 5.24 4.21
N TYR A 56 10.64 4.38 3.41
CA TYR A 56 10.33 4.58 2.01
C TYR A 56 8.87 4.25 1.77
N ALA A 57 8.12 5.13 1.14
CA ALA A 57 6.74 4.86 0.74
C ALA A 57 6.64 4.95 -0.78
N LEU A 58 6.25 3.85 -1.40
CA LEU A 58 6.07 3.73 -2.84
C LEU A 58 4.67 4.16 -3.25
N SER A 59 4.55 4.98 -4.29
CA SER A 59 3.32 5.08 -5.08
C SER A 59 3.40 4.09 -6.23
N PHE A 60 2.46 3.16 -6.29
CA PHE A 60 2.36 2.22 -7.40
C PHE A 60 2.11 2.94 -8.74
N SER A 61 2.44 2.29 -9.84
CA SER A 61 2.12 2.75 -11.20
C SER A 61 0.68 3.22 -11.30
N GLY A 62 0.46 4.39 -11.91
CA GLY A 62 -0.86 5.03 -12.02
C GLY A 62 -1.36 5.74 -10.75
N HIS A 63 -0.59 5.73 -9.64
CA HIS A 63 -0.97 6.36 -8.38
C HIS A 63 0.02 7.47 -7.99
N GLY A 64 -0.47 8.47 -7.25
CA GLY A 64 0.35 9.60 -6.80
C GLY A 64 1.08 10.29 -7.94
N GLY A 65 2.41 10.46 -7.79
CA GLY A 65 3.29 11.00 -8.82
C GLY A 65 3.88 9.94 -9.76
N SER A 66 3.56 8.65 -9.59
CA SER A 66 4.02 7.57 -10.48
C SER A 66 3.29 7.62 -11.82
N PRO A 67 3.96 7.27 -12.93
CA PRO A 67 3.39 7.32 -14.28
C PRO A 67 2.29 6.30 -14.50
N GLY A 68 1.52 6.46 -15.57
CA GLY A 68 0.54 5.47 -16.05
C GLY A 68 -0.89 5.69 -15.57
N ARG A 69 -1.23 6.87 -15.03
CA ARG A 69 -2.60 7.18 -14.56
C ARG A 69 -3.66 6.94 -15.62
N GLU A 70 -3.36 7.25 -16.85
CA GLU A 70 -4.23 7.05 -18.02
C GLU A 70 -4.48 5.57 -18.37
N ARG A 71 -3.71 4.66 -17.77
CA ARG A 71 -3.78 3.20 -18.01
C ARG A 71 -4.04 2.43 -16.72
N LEU A 72 -4.57 3.07 -15.68
CA LEU A 72 -4.75 2.48 -14.35
C LEU A 72 -5.49 1.12 -14.42
N ASP A 73 -6.52 1.03 -15.23
CA ASP A 73 -7.33 -0.20 -15.40
C ASP A 73 -6.57 -1.35 -16.08
N SER A 74 -5.41 -1.09 -16.69
CA SER A 74 -4.56 -2.11 -17.31
C SER A 74 -3.54 -2.74 -16.35
N PHE A 75 -3.38 -2.19 -15.15
CA PHE A 75 -2.40 -2.68 -14.18
C PHE A 75 -2.98 -3.78 -13.30
N GLY A 76 -2.43 -4.98 -13.42
CA GLY A 76 -2.71 -6.09 -12.51
C GLY A 76 -1.71 -6.17 -11.34
N ILE A 77 -1.95 -7.10 -10.43
CA ILE A 77 -1.11 -7.32 -9.24
C ILE A 77 0.36 -7.60 -9.63
N ASP A 78 0.61 -8.38 -10.67
CA ASP A 78 1.97 -8.66 -11.14
C ASP A 78 2.73 -7.40 -11.61
N HIS A 79 2.01 -6.38 -12.07
CA HIS A 79 2.62 -5.09 -12.40
C HIS A 79 3.09 -4.38 -11.13
N TYR A 80 2.24 -4.34 -10.10
CA TYR A 80 2.59 -3.75 -8.81
C TYR A 80 3.70 -4.53 -8.06
N VAL A 81 3.79 -5.85 -8.27
CA VAL A 81 4.92 -6.65 -7.78
C VAL A 81 6.24 -6.17 -8.41
N ARG A 82 6.26 -5.87 -9.72
CA ARG A 82 7.44 -5.29 -10.39
C ARG A 82 7.78 -3.90 -9.86
N ASP A 83 6.78 -3.07 -9.54
CA ASP A 83 7.00 -1.77 -8.91
C ASP A 83 7.71 -1.93 -7.56
N VAL A 84 7.27 -2.91 -6.73
CA VAL A 84 7.93 -3.22 -5.45
C VAL A 84 9.37 -3.69 -5.68
N ALA A 85 9.61 -4.59 -6.64
CA ALA A 85 10.94 -5.09 -6.96
C ALA A 85 11.87 -3.92 -7.35
N THR A 86 11.40 -3.07 -8.27
CA THR A 86 12.13 -1.87 -8.70
C THR A 86 12.48 -0.93 -7.54
N ALA A 87 11.54 -0.71 -6.63
CA ALA A 87 11.78 0.11 -5.46
C ALA A 87 12.74 -0.56 -4.47
N ALA A 88 12.59 -1.86 -4.22
CA ALA A 88 13.42 -2.62 -3.28
C ALA A 88 14.89 -2.70 -3.74
N GLU A 89 15.15 -2.82 -5.04
CA GLU A 89 16.50 -2.83 -5.63
C GLU A 89 17.28 -1.52 -5.36
N GLN A 90 16.60 -0.42 -5.09
CA GLN A 90 17.22 0.87 -4.76
C GLN A 90 17.52 1.02 -3.26
N LEU A 91 17.15 0.05 -2.44
CA LEU A 91 17.35 0.10 -0.99
C LEU A 91 18.70 -0.51 -0.61
N PRO A 92 19.30 -0.06 0.52
CA PRO A 92 20.62 -0.53 0.94
C PRO A 92 20.62 -2.00 1.40
N ALA A 93 19.45 -2.56 1.70
CA ALA A 93 19.26 -3.95 2.14
C ALA A 93 17.81 -4.38 1.90
N PRO A 94 17.50 -5.68 1.91
CA PRO A 94 16.13 -6.17 1.85
C PRO A 94 15.23 -5.51 2.91
N PRO A 95 14.09 -4.91 2.53
CA PRO A 95 13.25 -4.16 3.45
C PRO A 95 12.35 -5.05 4.31
N VAL A 96 11.85 -4.50 5.43
CA VAL A 96 10.56 -4.94 5.96
C VAL A 96 9.47 -4.30 5.12
N LEU A 97 8.62 -5.11 4.49
CA LEU A 97 7.45 -4.67 3.74
C LEU A 97 6.29 -4.39 4.69
N ILE A 98 5.64 -3.24 4.54
CA ILE A 98 4.46 -2.86 5.33
C ILE A 98 3.35 -2.55 4.34
N GLY A 99 2.43 -3.48 4.16
CA GLY A 99 1.39 -3.41 3.14
C GLY A 99 -0.01 -3.25 3.72
N HIS A 100 -0.73 -2.23 3.24
CA HIS A 100 -2.13 -1.99 3.59
C HIS A 100 -3.06 -2.43 2.46
N SER A 101 -4.11 -3.18 2.77
CA SER A 101 -5.17 -3.57 1.83
C SER A 101 -4.58 -4.23 0.56
N MET A 102 -4.75 -3.63 -0.63
CA MET A 102 -4.14 -4.08 -1.88
C MET A 102 -2.61 -4.16 -1.77
N GLY A 103 -1.95 -3.21 -1.12
CA GLY A 103 -0.49 -3.24 -0.91
C GLY A 103 -0.04 -4.44 -0.08
N GLY A 104 -0.89 -4.92 0.83
CA GLY A 104 -0.63 -6.16 1.57
C GLY A 104 -0.72 -7.40 0.67
N MET A 105 -1.67 -7.45 -0.27
CA MET A 105 -1.76 -8.52 -1.27
C MET A 105 -0.54 -8.50 -2.20
N VAL A 106 -0.13 -7.31 -2.67
CA VAL A 106 1.08 -7.14 -3.50
C VAL A 106 2.33 -7.62 -2.75
N ALA A 107 2.46 -7.27 -1.46
CA ALA A 107 3.60 -7.72 -0.65
C ALA A 107 3.65 -9.24 -0.48
N GLN A 108 2.50 -9.89 -0.27
CA GLN A 108 2.42 -11.35 -0.22
C GLN A 108 2.82 -11.99 -1.56
N LYS A 109 2.33 -11.44 -2.67
CA LYS A 109 2.68 -11.91 -4.02
C LYS A 109 4.15 -11.70 -4.35
N TYR A 110 4.74 -10.58 -3.93
CA TYR A 110 6.17 -10.29 -4.06
C TYR A 110 7.04 -11.38 -3.40
N LEU A 111 6.67 -11.83 -2.20
CA LEU A 111 7.41 -12.85 -1.45
C LEU A 111 7.34 -14.27 -2.04
N GLU A 112 6.52 -14.52 -3.05
CA GLU A 112 6.54 -15.80 -3.78
C GLU A 112 7.84 -15.99 -4.59
N SER A 113 8.54 -14.90 -4.95
CA SER A 113 9.72 -14.94 -5.82
C SER A 113 10.85 -14.00 -5.41
N HIS A 114 10.68 -13.22 -4.34
CA HIS A 114 11.66 -12.25 -3.85
C HIS A 114 11.80 -12.35 -2.33
N GLU A 115 12.95 -11.91 -1.82
CA GLU A 115 13.23 -11.87 -0.39
C GLU A 115 12.90 -10.51 0.23
N ALA A 116 12.51 -10.52 1.50
CA ALA A 116 12.39 -9.34 2.34
C ALA A 116 12.83 -9.68 3.76
N ALA A 117 13.24 -8.68 4.54
CA ALA A 117 13.62 -8.84 5.93
C ALA A 117 12.42 -9.15 6.85
N GLY A 118 11.21 -8.86 6.40
CA GLY A 118 9.97 -9.15 7.11
C GLY A 118 8.75 -8.60 6.40
N LEU A 119 7.57 -8.96 6.92
CA LEU A 119 6.27 -8.55 6.38
C LEU A 119 5.33 -8.12 7.49
N VAL A 120 4.71 -6.96 7.32
CA VAL A 120 3.60 -6.47 8.15
C VAL A 120 2.37 -6.28 7.25
N LEU A 121 1.28 -6.95 7.58
CA LEU A 121 0.01 -6.86 6.88
C LEU A 121 -0.99 -6.02 7.70
N MET A 122 -1.48 -4.93 7.10
CA MET A 122 -2.46 -4.03 7.71
C MET A 122 -3.77 -4.12 6.92
N ALA A 123 -4.81 -4.69 7.51
CA ALA A 123 -6.11 -4.91 6.84
C ALA A 123 -5.94 -5.43 5.40
N SER A 124 -5.01 -6.38 5.22
CA SER A 124 -4.59 -6.86 3.90
C SER A 124 -5.69 -7.62 3.19
N VAL A 125 -5.77 -7.45 1.87
CA VAL A 125 -6.50 -8.39 1.01
C VAL A 125 -5.76 -9.74 1.04
N PRO A 126 -6.47 -10.85 1.26
CA PRO A 126 -5.85 -12.18 1.27
C PRO A 126 -5.37 -12.58 -0.14
N PRO A 127 -4.42 -13.51 -0.27
CA PRO A 127 -3.87 -13.92 -1.57
C PRO A 127 -4.94 -14.42 -2.57
N GLN A 128 -6.02 -15.02 -2.05
CA GLN A 128 -7.15 -15.50 -2.85
C GLN A 128 -8.08 -14.39 -3.36
N GLY A 129 -7.76 -13.12 -3.01
CA GLY A 129 -8.59 -11.96 -3.34
C GLY A 129 -9.82 -11.80 -2.45
N LEU A 130 -10.68 -10.87 -2.84
CA LEU A 130 -11.89 -10.52 -2.06
C LEU A 130 -13.11 -11.37 -2.41
N TRP A 131 -13.00 -12.34 -3.31
CA TRP A 131 -14.17 -13.09 -3.82
C TRP A 131 -14.97 -13.77 -2.71
N ALA A 132 -14.32 -14.50 -1.82
CA ALA A 132 -14.98 -15.16 -0.70
C ALA A 132 -15.61 -14.16 0.29
N ALA A 133 -14.92 -13.05 0.55
CA ALA A 133 -15.43 -11.97 1.40
C ALA A 133 -16.63 -11.26 0.75
N ALA A 134 -16.58 -11.02 -0.57
CA ALA A 134 -17.68 -10.42 -1.32
C ALA A 134 -18.92 -11.31 -1.32
N LEU A 135 -18.76 -12.62 -1.50
CA LEU A 135 -19.86 -13.58 -1.38
C LEU A 135 -20.46 -13.57 0.03
N GLY A 136 -19.61 -13.64 1.07
CA GLY A 136 -20.08 -13.57 2.46
C GLY A 136 -20.85 -12.28 2.74
N LEU A 137 -20.36 -11.14 2.26
CA LEU A 137 -21.01 -9.85 2.42
C LEU A 137 -22.36 -9.78 1.67
N ALA A 138 -22.42 -10.32 0.45
CA ALA A 138 -23.66 -10.37 -0.33
C ALA A 138 -24.77 -11.15 0.38
N PHE A 139 -24.42 -12.24 1.06
CA PHE A 139 -25.38 -13.04 1.82
C PHE A 139 -25.74 -12.46 3.18
N GLN A 140 -24.77 -11.91 3.92
CA GLN A 140 -24.96 -11.45 5.29
C GLN A 140 -25.44 -9.99 5.37
N LYS A 141 -25.01 -9.13 4.45
CA LYS A 141 -25.30 -7.69 4.43
C LYS A 141 -25.54 -7.18 3.00
N PRO A 142 -26.63 -7.58 2.34
CA PRO A 142 -26.88 -7.23 0.93
C PRO A 142 -26.97 -5.71 0.68
N GLY A 143 -27.48 -4.94 1.66
CA GLY A 143 -27.50 -3.47 1.55
C GLY A 143 -26.11 -2.87 1.44
N LEU A 144 -25.17 -3.31 2.29
CA LEU A 144 -23.77 -2.85 2.25
C LEU A 144 -23.08 -3.25 0.96
N MET A 145 -23.39 -4.43 0.42
CA MET A 145 -22.86 -4.86 -0.88
C MET A 145 -23.34 -3.97 -2.03
N ASN A 146 -24.62 -3.55 -2.01
CA ASN A 146 -25.15 -2.61 -2.99
C ASN A 146 -24.48 -1.24 -2.90
N ASP A 147 -24.23 -0.74 -1.68
CA ASP A 147 -23.54 0.53 -1.46
C ASP A 147 -22.09 0.47 -1.95
N LEU A 148 -21.41 -0.65 -1.69
CA LEU A 148 -20.04 -0.87 -2.20
C LEU A 148 -20.02 -0.92 -3.73
N ASN A 149 -20.95 -1.61 -4.37
CA ASN A 149 -21.08 -1.65 -5.83
C ASN A 149 -21.36 -0.27 -6.42
N ARG A 150 -22.19 0.55 -5.77
CA ARG A 150 -22.43 1.95 -6.18
C ARG A 150 -21.15 2.77 -6.09
N LEU A 151 -20.39 2.64 -5.00
CA LEU A 151 -19.11 3.33 -4.82
C LEU A 151 -18.12 2.96 -5.93
N LEU A 152 -17.98 1.66 -6.21
CA LEU A 152 -17.08 1.15 -7.26
C LEU A 152 -17.51 1.60 -8.67
N ALA A 153 -18.81 1.83 -8.89
CA ALA A 153 -19.35 2.39 -10.13
C ALA A 153 -19.25 3.92 -10.22
N GLY A 154 -18.54 4.58 -9.28
CA GLY A 154 -18.39 6.03 -9.25
C GLY A 154 -19.61 6.79 -8.71
N GLY A 155 -20.56 6.09 -8.10
CA GLY A 155 -21.74 6.69 -7.47
C GLY A 155 -21.43 7.27 -6.08
N GLN A 156 -22.34 8.14 -5.59
CA GLN A 156 -22.27 8.65 -4.22
C GLN A 156 -22.83 7.63 -3.24
N VAL A 157 -22.13 7.42 -2.14
CA VAL A 157 -22.56 6.59 -1.01
C VAL A 157 -22.63 7.45 0.25
N ALA A 158 -23.61 7.20 1.10
CA ALA A 158 -23.73 7.90 2.36
C ALA A 158 -22.51 7.66 3.26
N LEU A 159 -21.99 8.71 3.89
CA LEU A 159 -20.83 8.66 4.79
C LEU A 159 -20.97 7.61 5.90
N ASP A 160 -22.19 7.41 6.41
CA ASP A 160 -22.47 6.42 7.44
C ASP A 160 -22.33 4.97 6.95
N ALA A 161 -22.66 4.70 5.68
CA ALA A 161 -22.44 3.39 5.06
C ALA A 161 -20.94 3.10 4.92
N LEU A 162 -20.13 4.11 4.55
CA LEU A 162 -18.66 4.00 4.50
C LEU A 162 -18.06 3.79 5.90
N ARG A 163 -18.54 4.52 6.92
CA ARG A 163 -18.08 4.30 8.30
C ARG A 163 -18.36 2.88 8.77
N THR A 164 -19.56 2.37 8.52
CA THR A 164 -19.95 1.00 8.89
C THR A 164 -19.14 -0.08 8.16
N ALA A 165 -18.71 0.21 6.91
CA ALA A 165 -17.91 -0.71 6.11
C ALA A 165 -16.42 -0.69 6.51
N MET A 166 -15.89 0.46 6.92
CA MET A 166 -14.45 0.68 7.12
C MET A 166 -13.99 0.59 8.57
N PHE A 167 -14.89 0.80 9.53
CA PHE A 167 -14.53 0.81 10.95
C PHE A 167 -15.35 -0.20 11.74
N SER A 168 -14.66 -1.07 12.47
CA SER A 168 -15.29 -1.90 13.51
C SER A 168 -15.79 -0.98 14.62
N GLN A 169 -17.05 -1.16 15.03
CA GLN A 169 -17.60 -0.54 16.23
C GLN A 169 -17.07 -1.22 17.48
#